data_e578c833bc054e03a30998661c62ad12
#
_entry.id   e578c833bc054e03a30998661c62ad12
#
_cell.length_a   1.000
_cell.length_b   1.000
_cell.length_c   1.000
_cell.angle_alpha   90.00
_cell.angle_beta   90.00
_cell.angle_gamma   90.00
#
_symmetry.space_group_name_H-M   'P 1'
#
loop_
_entity.id
_entity.type
_entity.pdbx_description
1 polymer ?
#
loop_
_entity_poly.entity_id
_entity_poly.type
_entity_poly.pdbx_seq_one_letter_code
_entity_poly.pdbx_strand_id
1 'polypeptide(L)'
;MRRVAAPAVTCAVTCVLAVAACVVTSAGVRAADRTWQGQFLIAAPKLAGPIFGRSVILMLEHNDTGALGIIINRRTEVPIGKVFPLPHVAKDREDPLFVGGPVQRQRIFVLMRAEQSPPAATEVVPDLFVSTRQPALD
;
A
#
# COMPACT_ATOMS: atom_id res chain seq x y z
N MET A 1 -38.12 1.81 -76.13
CA MET A 1 -37.07 2.44 -75.35
C MET A 1 -37.61 2.80 -73.96
N ARG A 2 -37.37 1.97 -72.95
CA ARG A 2 -37.73 2.26 -71.52
C ARG A 2 -36.50 2.27 -70.72
N ARG A 3 -36.17 3.44 -70.13
CA ARG A 3 -35.11 3.60 -69.16
C ARG A 3 -35.64 3.18 -67.80
N VAL A 4 -34.98 2.21 -67.18
CA VAL A 4 -35.25 1.78 -65.82
C VAL A 4 -34.34 2.60 -64.88
N ALA A 5 -34.97 3.40 -64.06
CA ALA A 5 -34.27 4.14 -63.00
C ALA A 5 -33.90 3.17 -61.85
N ALA A 6 -32.65 3.12 -61.49
CA ALA A 6 -32.18 2.36 -60.32
C ALA A 6 -32.51 3.12 -59.02
N PRO A 7 -32.91 2.44 -57.94
CA PRO A 7 -33.32 3.11 -56.72
C PRO A 7 -32.08 3.52 -55.88
N ALA A 8 -32.05 4.79 -55.49
CA ALA A 8 -31.04 5.44 -54.65
C ALA A 8 -31.16 5.11 -53.13
N VAL A 9 -31.63 3.90 -52.80
CA VAL A 9 -31.91 3.55 -51.40
C VAL A 9 -30.77 2.75 -50.74
N THR A 10 -29.84 2.20 -51.54
CA THR A 10 -28.83 1.26 -51.02
C THR A 10 -27.63 1.96 -50.36
N CYS A 11 -27.44 3.26 -50.54
CA CYS A 11 -26.27 3.98 -50.00
C CYS A 11 -26.45 4.51 -48.56
N ALA A 12 -27.71 4.68 -48.12
CA ALA A 12 -27.98 5.22 -46.76
C ALA A 12 -27.85 4.19 -45.62
N VAL A 13 -28.07 2.90 -45.94
CA VAL A 13 -28.05 1.84 -44.93
C VAL A 13 -26.61 1.42 -44.55
N THR A 14 -25.67 1.51 -45.48
CA THR A 14 -24.27 1.16 -45.27
C THR A 14 -23.51 2.19 -44.41
N CYS A 15 -23.88 3.48 -44.43
CA CYS A 15 -23.26 4.51 -43.60
C CYS A 15 -23.70 4.44 -42.14
N VAL A 16 -24.92 3.99 -41.82
CA VAL A 16 -25.41 3.90 -40.43
C VAL A 16 -24.76 2.75 -39.67
N LEU A 17 -24.44 1.64 -40.35
CA LEU A 17 -23.75 0.51 -39.73
C LEU A 17 -22.26 0.76 -39.43
N ALA A 18 -21.61 1.66 -40.15
CA ALA A 18 -20.19 2.00 -39.92
C ALA A 18 -19.98 2.92 -38.69
N VAL A 19 -20.97 3.73 -38.32
CA VAL A 19 -20.89 4.63 -37.15
C VAL A 19 -21.18 3.89 -35.83
N ALA A 20 -21.97 2.81 -35.86
CA ALA A 20 -22.27 2.01 -34.68
C ALA A 20 -21.10 1.15 -34.18
N ALA A 21 -20.12 0.85 -35.06
CA ALA A 21 -18.95 0.02 -34.68
C ALA A 21 -17.81 0.80 -33.99
N CYS A 22 -17.86 2.13 -33.99
CA CYS A 22 -16.78 2.98 -33.42
C CYS A 22 -16.98 3.37 -31.95
N VAL A 23 -18.06 2.96 -31.28
CA VAL A 23 -18.40 3.41 -29.91
C VAL A 23 -18.00 2.40 -28.83
N VAL A 24 -17.38 1.26 -29.14
CA VAL A 24 -17.21 0.15 -28.15
C VAL A 24 -15.76 -0.09 -27.71
N THR A 25 -14.83 0.82 -27.89
CA THR A 25 -13.46 0.59 -27.36
C THR A 25 -12.85 1.80 -26.65
N SER A 26 -13.60 2.41 -25.76
CA SER A 26 -12.97 3.08 -24.62
C SER A 26 -13.07 2.13 -23.40
N ALA A 27 -12.42 0.97 -23.47
CA ALA A 27 -11.96 0.28 -22.30
C ALA A 27 -10.97 1.24 -21.62
N GLY A 28 -11.48 2.07 -20.71
CA GLY A 28 -10.65 2.88 -19.86
C GLY A 28 -9.64 1.95 -19.21
N VAL A 29 -8.40 2.07 -19.60
CA VAL A 29 -7.26 1.54 -18.82
C VAL A 29 -7.37 2.28 -17.51
N ARG A 30 -8.08 1.70 -16.53
CA ARG A 30 -7.93 2.09 -15.15
C ARG A 30 -6.45 1.88 -14.86
N ALA A 31 -5.74 2.98 -14.71
CA ALA A 31 -4.46 2.93 -14.00
C ALA A 31 -4.78 2.17 -12.72
N ALA A 32 -4.26 0.95 -12.59
CA ALA A 32 -4.36 0.22 -11.34
C ALA A 32 -3.81 1.18 -10.29
N ASP A 33 -4.62 1.54 -9.30
CA ASP A 33 -4.17 2.34 -8.16
C ASP A 33 -2.95 1.62 -7.60
N ARG A 34 -1.77 2.13 -7.96
CA ARG A 34 -0.50 1.56 -7.48
C ARG A 34 -0.37 1.94 -6.03
N THR A 35 -0.98 1.14 -5.18
CA THR A 35 -0.67 1.26 -3.76
C THR A 35 0.77 0.82 -3.51
N TRP A 36 1.48 1.59 -2.71
CA TRP A 36 2.82 1.26 -2.24
C TRP A 36 2.79 0.50 -0.90
N GLN A 37 1.59 0.21 -0.40
CA GLN A 37 1.41 -0.55 0.83
C GLN A 37 2.12 -1.90 0.73
N GLY A 38 2.82 -2.29 1.80
CA GLY A 38 3.59 -3.51 1.86
C GLY A 38 4.93 -3.49 1.11
N GLN A 39 5.25 -2.40 0.41
CA GLN A 39 6.52 -2.27 -0.30
C GLN A 39 7.61 -1.67 0.59
N PHE A 40 8.87 -1.97 0.25
CA PHE A 40 10.02 -1.36 0.90
C PHE A 40 10.55 -0.19 0.07
N LEU A 41 10.74 0.97 0.72
CA LEU A 41 11.51 2.07 0.17
C LEU A 41 12.92 2.01 0.74
N ILE A 42 13.90 1.86 -0.13
CA ILE A 42 15.31 1.79 0.25
C ILE A 42 15.96 3.13 -0.09
N ALA A 43 16.62 3.73 0.89
CA ALA A 43 17.33 4.97 0.71
C ALA A 43 18.41 4.84 -0.38
N ALA A 44 18.37 5.71 -1.39
CA ALA A 44 19.40 5.74 -2.42
C ALA A 44 20.79 6.03 -1.78
N PRO A 45 21.88 5.47 -2.31
CA PRO A 45 23.24 5.68 -1.78
C PRO A 45 23.64 7.15 -1.62
N LYS A 46 23.11 8.02 -2.48
CA LYS A 46 23.36 9.47 -2.46
C LYS A 46 22.51 10.23 -1.43
N LEU A 47 21.51 9.58 -0.84
CA LEU A 47 20.68 10.20 0.18
C LEU A 47 21.47 10.29 1.48
N ALA A 48 22.11 11.44 1.68
CA ALA A 48 22.82 11.75 2.92
C ALA A 48 21.85 12.32 3.95
N GLY A 49 22.15 12.11 5.21
CA GLY A 49 21.43 12.72 6.33
C GLY A 49 21.15 11.75 7.47
N PRO A 50 20.99 12.28 8.69
CA PRO A 50 20.91 11.45 9.90
C PRO A 50 19.58 10.69 10.00
N ILE A 51 18.53 11.15 9.29
CA ILE A 51 17.19 10.58 9.44
C ILE A 51 16.92 9.48 8.42
N PHE A 52 17.18 9.73 7.14
CA PHE A 52 16.80 8.79 6.07
C PHE A 52 17.98 8.11 5.37
N GLY A 53 19.23 8.58 5.59
CA GLY A 53 20.40 7.94 4.99
C GLY A 53 20.50 6.48 5.40
N ARG A 54 20.66 5.58 4.43
CA ARG A 54 20.73 4.11 4.60
C ARG A 54 19.51 3.48 5.31
N SER A 55 18.34 4.14 5.27
CA SER A 55 17.13 3.58 5.86
C SER A 55 16.41 2.64 4.90
N VAL A 56 15.72 1.67 5.49
CA VAL A 56 14.71 0.82 4.83
C VAL A 56 13.38 1.12 5.50
N ILE A 57 12.41 1.56 4.70
CA ILE A 57 11.08 1.95 5.17
C ILE A 57 10.08 0.92 4.65
N LEU A 58 9.30 0.34 5.54
CA LEU A 58 8.12 -0.45 5.18
C LEU A 58 6.92 0.48 5.07
N MET A 59 6.25 0.47 3.93
CA MET A 59 5.02 1.23 3.72
C MET A 59 3.84 0.49 4.34
N LEU A 60 3.26 1.07 5.37
CA LEU A 60 2.12 0.50 6.10
C LEU A 60 0.79 0.85 5.43
N GLU A 61 0.71 2.06 4.87
CA GLU A 61 -0.48 2.59 4.22
C GLU A 61 -0.07 3.52 3.07
N HIS A 62 -0.82 3.47 1.98
CA HIS A 62 -0.69 4.41 0.87
C HIS A 62 -2.03 4.54 0.16
N ASN A 63 -2.59 5.75 0.15
CA ASN A 63 -3.86 6.09 -0.49
C ASN A 63 -3.86 7.55 -0.95
N ASP A 64 -4.96 8.02 -1.51
CA ASP A 64 -5.10 9.39 -2.03
C ASP A 64 -4.98 10.47 -0.96
N THR A 65 -5.15 10.13 0.31
CA THR A 65 -5.03 11.07 1.44
C THR A 65 -3.63 11.15 2.01
N GLY A 66 -2.74 10.19 1.68
CA GLY A 66 -1.36 10.20 2.13
C GLY A 66 -0.70 8.83 2.21
N ALA A 67 0.45 8.82 2.86
CA ALA A 67 1.24 7.62 3.05
C ALA A 67 1.80 7.54 4.47
N LEU A 68 1.82 6.33 5.02
CA LEU A 68 2.44 6.02 6.30
C LEU A 68 3.47 4.92 6.11
N GLY A 69 4.71 5.18 6.55
CA GLY A 69 5.78 4.19 6.53
C GLY A 69 6.60 4.23 7.81
N ILE A 70 7.23 3.13 8.15
CA ILE A 70 8.13 3.01 9.30
C ILE A 70 9.51 2.53 8.88
N ILE A 71 10.55 3.10 9.48
CA ILE A 71 11.93 2.64 9.32
C ILE A 71 12.09 1.35 10.14
N ILE A 72 12.58 0.28 9.50
CA ILE A 72 12.66 -1.04 10.13
C ILE A 72 14.10 -1.50 10.44
N ASN A 73 15.10 -0.75 10.01
CA ASN A 73 16.51 -1.15 10.13
C ASN A 73 17.33 -0.29 11.11
N ARG A 74 16.67 0.49 11.97
CA ARG A 74 17.34 1.30 13.01
C ARG A 74 17.15 0.70 14.38
N ARG A 75 17.97 -0.28 14.71
CA ARG A 75 18.02 -0.92 16.02
C ARG A 75 18.53 0.04 17.10
N THR A 76 17.97 -0.07 18.29
CA THR A 76 18.48 0.61 19.50
C THR A 76 19.06 -0.41 20.49
N GLU A 77 19.76 0.09 21.52
CA GLU A 77 20.25 -0.71 22.65
C GLU A 77 19.15 -0.92 23.74
N VAL A 78 17.95 -0.38 23.52
CA VAL A 78 16.87 -0.43 24.50
C VAL A 78 16.05 -1.70 24.28
N PRO A 79 15.98 -2.63 25.23
CA PRO A 79 15.12 -3.79 25.12
C PRO A 79 13.65 -3.42 25.31
N ILE A 80 12.77 -4.12 24.60
CA ILE A 80 11.33 -3.86 24.62
C ILE A 80 10.74 -3.96 26.03
N GLY A 81 11.22 -4.89 26.84
CA GLY A 81 10.77 -5.08 28.22
C GLY A 81 11.00 -3.89 29.16
N LYS A 82 11.89 -2.93 28.79
CA LYS A 82 12.13 -1.70 29.58
C LYS A 82 11.20 -0.54 29.21
N VAL A 83 10.55 -0.59 28.05
CA VAL A 83 9.78 0.55 27.51
C VAL A 83 8.31 0.45 27.88
N PHE A 84 7.85 -0.75 28.16
CA PHE A 84 6.45 -1.02 28.46
C PHE A 84 6.29 -1.65 29.84
N PRO A 85 5.29 -1.22 30.60
CA PRO A 85 4.67 -2.09 31.58
C PRO A 85 3.85 -3.14 30.82
N LEU A 86 4.55 -4.03 30.09
CA LEU A 86 3.88 -5.08 29.33
C LEU A 86 3.29 -6.12 30.29
N PRO A 87 2.18 -6.76 29.91
CA PRO A 87 1.69 -7.95 30.58
C PRO A 87 2.81 -8.99 30.72
N HIS A 88 2.67 -9.94 31.62
CA HIS A 88 3.67 -10.94 32.01
C HIS A 88 4.44 -11.61 30.86
N VAL A 89 3.86 -11.66 29.66
CA VAL A 89 4.43 -12.35 28.49
C VAL A 89 5.66 -11.67 27.88
N ALA A 90 5.82 -10.35 28.06
CA ALA A 90 6.89 -9.60 27.38
C ALA A 90 7.88 -8.94 28.36
N LYS A 91 7.70 -9.11 29.67
CA LYS A 91 8.51 -8.47 30.70
C LYS A 91 10.00 -8.88 30.66
N ASP A 92 10.26 -10.11 30.23
CA ASP A 92 11.60 -10.70 30.16
C ASP A 92 12.16 -10.74 28.73
N ARG A 93 11.53 -10.04 27.77
CA ARG A 93 12.00 -9.99 26.38
C ARG A 93 13.15 -9.00 26.24
N GLU A 94 14.26 -9.50 25.72
CA GLU A 94 15.46 -8.72 25.40
C GLU A 94 15.48 -8.21 23.96
N ASP A 95 14.40 -8.42 23.20
CA ASP A 95 14.31 -7.93 21.83
C ASP A 95 14.52 -6.41 21.77
N PRO A 96 15.32 -5.92 20.82
CA PRO A 96 15.62 -4.50 20.74
C PRO A 96 14.44 -3.70 20.20
N LEU A 97 14.27 -2.51 20.68
CA LEU A 97 13.40 -1.51 20.08
C LEU A 97 14.04 -0.95 18.80
N PHE A 98 13.24 -0.57 17.83
CA PHE A 98 13.69 0.09 16.60
C PHE A 98 13.13 1.52 16.53
N VAL A 99 13.92 2.46 15.97
CA VAL A 99 13.45 3.83 15.71
C VAL A 99 12.70 3.86 14.38
N GLY A 100 11.38 3.97 14.45
CA GLY A 100 10.50 3.91 13.27
C GLY A 100 10.46 5.17 12.39
N GLY A 101 11.02 6.29 12.84
CA GLY A 101 11.05 7.53 12.05
C GLY A 101 11.04 8.81 12.88
N PRO A 102 11.05 9.98 12.22
CA PRO A 102 11.08 11.28 12.90
C PRO A 102 9.71 11.75 13.39
N VAL A 103 8.63 11.25 12.77
CA VAL A 103 7.25 11.69 13.03
C VAL A 103 6.64 10.81 14.13
N GLN A 104 5.85 11.41 15.02
CA GLN A 104 5.13 10.71 16.09
C GLN A 104 6.04 9.76 16.91
N ARG A 105 7.18 10.26 17.36
CA ARG A 105 8.22 9.47 18.04
C ARG A 105 7.76 8.74 19.31
N GLN A 106 6.62 9.12 19.86
CA GLN A 106 6.02 8.48 21.04
C GLN A 106 5.03 7.36 20.67
N ARG A 107 4.70 7.22 19.39
CA ARG A 107 3.80 6.16 18.93
C ARG A 107 4.59 4.88 18.72
N ILE A 108 4.09 3.80 19.24
CA ILE A 108 4.70 2.49 19.10
C ILE A 108 3.91 1.71 18.08
N PHE A 109 4.64 1.11 17.15
CA PHE A 109 4.15 0.20 16.15
C PHE A 109 4.66 -1.20 16.48
N VAL A 110 3.77 -2.16 16.53
CA VAL A 110 4.12 -3.57 16.69
C VAL A 110 3.86 -4.24 15.35
N LEU A 111 4.93 -4.76 14.74
CA LEU A 111 4.83 -5.63 13.56
C LEU A 111 4.79 -7.07 14.03
N MET A 112 3.83 -7.84 13.54
CA MET A 112 3.68 -9.25 13.89
C MET A 112 3.29 -10.09 12.70
N ARG A 113 3.77 -11.33 12.68
CA ARG A 113 3.34 -12.34 11.74
C ARG A 113 2.30 -13.23 12.41
N ALA A 114 1.17 -13.44 11.73
CA ALA A 114 0.11 -14.31 12.21
C ALA A 114 -0.65 -14.91 11.03
N GLU A 115 -1.14 -16.13 11.16
CA GLU A 115 -2.02 -16.77 10.16
C GLU A 115 -3.43 -16.20 10.21
N GLN A 116 -3.84 -15.63 11.33
CA GLN A 116 -5.14 -14.99 11.53
C GLN A 116 -4.92 -13.56 12.00
N SER A 117 -5.83 -12.68 11.61
CA SER A 117 -5.77 -11.27 12.01
C SER A 117 -5.87 -11.12 13.52
N PRO A 118 -4.82 -10.60 14.18
CA PRO A 118 -4.90 -10.30 15.61
C PRO A 118 -5.90 -9.18 15.89
N PRO A 119 -6.51 -9.14 17.07
CA PRO A 119 -7.43 -8.08 17.44
C PRO A 119 -6.75 -6.72 17.40
N ALA A 120 -7.44 -5.72 16.82
CA ALA A 120 -6.96 -4.35 16.68
C ALA A 120 -5.65 -4.18 15.89
N ALA A 121 -5.33 -5.12 15.00
CA ALA A 121 -4.24 -5.04 14.04
C ALA A 121 -4.77 -4.80 12.62
N THR A 122 -3.96 -4.15 11.80
CA THR A 122 -4.23 -3.91 10.38
C THR A 122 -3.27 -4.74 9.56
N GLU A 123 -3.78 -5.46 8.56
CA GLU A 123 -2.96 -6.22 7.63
C GLU A 123 -2.23 -5.27 6.67
N VAL A 124 -0.92 -5.44 6.55
CA VAL A 124 -0.06 -4.68 5.63
C VAL A 124 0.15 -5.45 4.34
N VAL A 125 0.50 -6.71 4.45
CA VAL A 125 0.58 -7.72 3.39
C VAL A 125 0.13 -9.05 3.99
N PRO A 126 -0.14 -10.10 3.19
CA PRO A 126 -0.53 -11.41 3.71
C PRO A 126 0.36 -11.86 4.87
N ASP A 127 -0.24 -12.25 5.98
CA ASP A 127 0.39 -12.72 7.22
C ASP A 127 1.24 -11.68 7.98
N LEU A 128 1.30 -10.43 7.53
CA LEU A 128 2.00 -9.35 8.24
C LEU A 128 1.02 -8.28 8.70
N PHE A 129 0.94 -8.11 10.00
CA PHE A 129 0.03 -7.18 10.66
C PHE A 129 0.80 -6.09 11.39
N VAL A 130 0.19 -4.91 11.49
CA VAL A 130 0.67 -3.79 12.30
C VAL A 130 -0.39 -3.39 13.30
N SER A 131 0.01 -3.15 14.54
CA SER A 131 -0.84 -2.56 15.57
C SER A 131 -0.14 -1.40 16.25
N THR A 132 -0.93 -0.43 16.67
CA THR A 132 -0.50 0.68 17.53
C THR A 132 -1.14 0.60 18.92
N ARG A 133 -1.88 -0.45 19.18
CA ARG A 133 -2.61 -0.68 20.44
C ARG A 133 -1.99 -1.82 21.23
N GLN A 134 -1.95 -1.68 22.53
CA GLN A 134 -1.47 -2.68 23.48
C GLN A 134 -2.20 -4.04 23.44
N PRO A 135 -3.53 -4.11 23.19
CA PRO A 135 -4.26 -5.40 23.18
C PRO A 135 -3.84 -6.40 22.08
N ALA A 136 -3.04 -6.00 21.12
CA ALA A 136 -2.57 -6.92 20.07
C ALA A 136 -1.40 -7.81 20.50
N LEU A 137 -0.97 -7.71 21.76
CA LEU A 137 0.15 -8.46 22.35
C LEU A 137 -0.28 -9.49 23.40
N ASP A 138 -1.60 -9.61 23.67
CA ASP A 138 -2.18 -10.57 24.61
C ASP A 138 -2.50 -11.92 23.97
#